data_794de0dc87fcebc58bd46974f92718ef
#
_entry.id   794de0dc87fcebc58bd46974f92718ef
#
_cell.length_a   1.000
_cell.length_b   1.000
_cell.length_c   1.000
_cell.angle_alpha   90.00
_cell.angle_beta   90.00
_cell.angle_gamma   90.00
#
_symmetry.space_group_name_H-M   'P 1'
#
loop_
_entity.id
_entity.type
_entity.pdbx_description
1 polymer ?
#
loop_
_entity_poly.entity_id
_entity_poly.type
_entity_poly.pdbx_seq_one_letter_code
_entity_poly.pdbx_strand_id
1 'polypeptide(L)'
;LAVEGLAEIVRHEPRDVHVEGLLFREALSVTRLEAGIAANVIPAEAVATLNFRYPPRMRREHAEERLRELVHGSGGELEIASNAPAADVRLEDPLLARLIEVGSLEVRPKQAWTPVAQFSERGLLAVNLGPGATRYAHKVDEQVEIAELERCFDTLLRFVTSL
;
A
#
# COMPACT_ATOMS: atom_id res chain seq x y z
N LEU A 1 -20.56 -21.58 7.93
CA LEU A 1 -20.63 -20.19 8.43
C LEU A 1 -19.27 -19.47 8.35
N ALA A 2 -18.22 -19.86 9.11
CA ALA A 2 -16.93 -19.14 9.07
C ALA A 2 -16.25 -19.21 7.69
N VAL A 3 -16.27 -20.36 7.03
CA VAL A 3 -15.68 -20.56 5.69
C VAL A 3 -16.44 -19.78 4.61
N GLU A 4 -17.74 -19.70 4.70
CA GLU A 4 -18.58 -18.92 3.78
C GLU A 4 -18.31 -17.42 3.93
N GLY A 5 -18.26 -16.91 5.16
CA GLY A 5 -17.92 -15.51 5.44
C GLY A 5 -16.52 -15.14 4.93
N LEU A 6 -15.52 -16.01 5.13
CA LEU A 6 -14.18 -15.80 4.56
C LEU A 6 -14.18 -15.84 3.03
N ALA A 7 -14.99 -16.71 2.41
CA ALA A 7 -15.11 -16.78 0.97
C ALA A 7 -15.71 -15.50 0.36
N GLU A 8 -16.63 -14.82 1.05
CA GLU A 8 -17.17 -13.53 0.63
C GLU A 8 -16.09 -12.44 0.69
N ILE A 9 -15.30 -12.40 1.78
CA ILE A 9 -14.18 -11.46 1.93
C ILE A 9 -13.14 -11.64 0.81
N VAL A 10 -12.78 -12.88 0.49
CA VAL A 10 -11.78 -13.20 -0.55
C VAL A 10 -12.28 -12.88 -1.96
N ARG A 11 -13.60 -12.99 -2.19
CA ARG A 11 -14.22 -12.66 -3.49
C ARG A 11 -14.44 -11.17 -3.71
N HIS A 12 -14.14 -10.35 -2.71
CA HIS A 12 -14.29 -8.90 -2.86
C HIS A 12 -13.45 -8.37 -4.02
N GLU A 13 -14.10 -7.68 -4.95
CA GLU A 13 -13.42 -7.06 -6.08
C GLU A 13 -12.75 -5.75 -5.65
N PRO A 14 -11.44 -5.62 -5.90
CA PRO A 14 -10.71 -4.39 -5.60
C PRO A 14 -11.30 -3.20 -6.36
N ARG A 15 -11.33 -2.03 -5.71
CA ARG A 15 -11.73 -0.77 -6.35
C ARG A 15 -10.52 -0.04 -6.88
N ASP A 16 -10.62 0.42 -8.11
CA ASP A 16 -9.65 1.29 -8.73
C ASP A 16 -10.01 2.76 -8.43
N VAL A 17 -9.03 3.53 -7.95
CA VAL A 17 -9.21 4.94 -7.56
C VAL A 17 -8.12 5.79 -8.23
N HIS A 18 -8.53 6.81 -8.97
CA HIS A 18 -7.61 7.77 -9.57
C HIS A 18 -7.37 8.95 -8.63
N VAL A 19 -6.09 9.21 -8.37
CA VAL A 19 -5.64 10.36 -7.58
C VAL A 19 -4.56 11.08 -8.39
N GLU A 20 -4.81 12.32 -8.80
CA GLU A 20 -3.91 13.13 -9.63
C GLU A 20 -3.40 12.39 -10.90
N GLY A 21 -4.30 11.66 -11.56
CA GLY A 21 -3.97 10.91 -12.77
C GLY A 21 -3.28 9.56 -12.53
N LEU A 22 -2.90 9.26 -11.29
CA LEU A 22 -2.32 7.97 -10.92
C LEU A 22 -3.40 6.99 -10.49
N LEU A 23 -3.28 5.74 -10.95
CA LEU A 23 -4.22 4.67 -10.62
C LEU A 23 -3.76 3.91 -9.37
N PHE A 24 -4.53 4.02 -8.28
CA PHE A 24 -4.38 3.23 -7.08
C PHE A 24 -5.47 2.16 -6.99
N ARG A 25 -5.14 1.02 -6.38
CA ARG A 25 -6.07 -0.08 -6.21
C ARG A 25 -6.26 -0.39 -4.73
N GLU A 26 -7.52 -0.35 -4.27
CA GLU A 26 -7.91 -0.91 -2.98
C GLU A 26 -7.65 -2.43 -3.02
N ALA A 27 -7.09 -2.99 -1.96
CA ALA A 27 -6.87 -4.42 -1.89
C ALA A 27 -7.14 -4.97 -0.48
N LEU A 28 -7.98 -5.99 -0.41
CA LEU A 28 -8.24 -6.76 0.81
C LEU A 28 -7.68 -8.17 0.63
N SER A 29 -6.88 -8.63 1.58
CA SER A 29 -6.26 -9.95 1.54
C SER A 29 -6.34 -10.63 2.88
N VAL A 30 -6.66 -11.93 2.90
CA VAL A 30 -6.47 -12.78 4.06
C VAL A 30 -5.01 -13.20 4.10
N THR A 31 -4.27 -12.78 5.14
CA THR A 31 -2.83 -13.03 5.25
C THR A 31 -2.51 -14.16 6.24
N ARG A 32 -3.44 -14.50 7.11
CA ARG A 32 -3.34 -15.62 8.06
C ARG A 32 -4.73 -16.15 8.35
N LEU A 33 -4.83 -17.46 8.54
CA LEU A 33 -6.04 -18.15 8.97
C LEU A 33 -5.67 -19.24 9.97
N GLU A 34 -6.33 -19.24 11.11
CA GLU A 34 -6.17 -20.25 12.15
C GLU A 34 -7.54 -20.81 12.53
N ALA A 35 -7.68 -22.12 12.53
CA ALA A 35 -8.89 -22.82 12.94
C ALA A 35 -8.59 -24.26 13.33
N GLY A 36 -9.37 -24.77 14.29
CA GLY A 36 -9.32 -26.19 14.69
C GLY A 36 -8.23 -26.53 15.72
N ILE A 37 -8.54 -27.56 16.49
CA ILE A 37 -7.66 -28.09 17.57
C ILE A 37 -7.28 -29.54 17.33
N ALA A 38 -8.04 -30.29 16.53
CA ALA A 38 -7.79 -31.67 16.19
C ALA A 38 -8.46 -32.05 14.87
N ALA A 39 -7.92 -33.07 14.18
CA ALA A 39 -8.35 -33.47 12.84
C ALA A 39 -9.78 -34.06 12.79
N ASN A 40 -10.32 -34.50 13.90
CA ASN A 40 -11.67 -35.09 14.02
C ASN A 40 -12.67 -34.20 14.77
N VAL A 41 -12.32 -32.93 14.99
CA VAL A 41 -13.19 -31.94 15.68
C VAL A 41 -13.50 -30.80 14.76
N ILE A 42 -14.79 -30.47 14.58
CA ILE A 42 -15.21 -29.30 13.85
C ILE A 42 -14.81 -28.06 14.67
N PRO A 43 -14.08 -27.11 14.08
CA PRO A 43 -13.68 -25.89 14.78
C PRO A 43 -14.88 -25.08 15.28
N ALA A 44 -14.86 -24.71 16.56
CA ALA A 44 -15.84 -23.79 17.13
C ALA A 44 -15.52 -22.34 16.76
N GLU A 45 -14.23 -22.04 16.55
CA GLU A 45 -13.72 -20.69 16.26
C GLU A 45 -12.74 -20.75 15.09
N ALA A 46 -12.68 -19.64 14.34
CA ALA A 46 -11.68 -19.39 13.32
C ALA A 46 -11.24 -17.91 13.43
N VAL A 47 -9.93 -17.68 13.37
CA VAL A 47 -9.35 -16.34 13.40
C VAL A 47 -8.64 -16.07 12.07
N ALA A 48 -9.02 -15.01 11.40
CA ALA A 48 -8.39 -14.57 10.17
C ALA A 48 -7.73 -13.20 10.34
N THR A 49 -6.48 -13.06 9.89
CA THR A 49 -5.84 -11.75 9.79
C THR A 49 -6.08 -11.20 8.39
N LEU A 50 -6.66 -10.02 8.33
CA LEU A 50 -6.93 -9.29 7.11
C LEU A 50 -5.92 -8.15 6.93
N ASN A 51 -5.41 -7.98 5.73
CA ASN A 51 -4.65 -6.81 5.34
C ASN A 51 -5.48 -6.01 4.35
N PHE A 52 -5.89 -4.79 4.75
CA PHE A 52 -6.63 -3.87 3.91
C PHE A 52 -5.73 -2.70 3.50
N ARG A 53 -5.48 -2.58 2.20
CA ARG A 53 -4.74 -1.46 1.61
C ARG A 53 -5.72 -0.53 0.95
N TYR A 54 -5.75 0.72 1.39
CA TYR A 54 -6.64 1.74 0.88
C TYR A 54 -5.88 2.87 0.16
N PRO A 55 -6.52 3.55 -0.80
CA PRO A 55 -5.85 4.54 -1.64
C PRO A 55 -5.54 5.83 -0.87
N PRO A 56 -4.64 6.68 -1.42
CA PRO A 56 -4.45 8.05 -0.96
C PRO A 56 -5.77 8.82 -0.83
N ARG A 57 -5.80 9.84 0.04
CA ARG A 57 -6.97 10.67 0.34
C ARG A 57 -8.13 9.97 1.07
N MET A 58 -8.06 8.66 1.28
CA MET A 58 -8.98 7.99 2.19
C MET A 58 -8.47 8.18 3.63
N ARG A 59 -9.30 8.75 4.49
CA ARG A 59 -8.95 8.90 5.91
C ARG A 59 -9.05 7.56 6.63
N ARG A 60 -8.30 7.40 7.72
CA ARG A 60 -8.25 6.16 8.52
C ARG A 60 -9.64 5.69 8.96
N GLU A 61 -10.47 6.63 9.43
CA GLU A 61 -11.82 6.33 9.91
C GLU A 61 -12.69 5.75 8.79
N HIS A 62 -12.61 6.34 7.59
CA HIS A 62 -13.33 5.83 6.41
C HIS A 62 -12.80 4.46 5.95
N ALA A 63 -11.49 4.23 6.07
CA ALA A 63 -10.91 2.92 5.76
C ALA A 63 -11.42 1.83 6.73
N GLU A 64 -11.53 2.16 8.02
CA GLU A 64 -12.10 1.26 9.02
C GLU A 64 -13.59 1.00 8.81
N GLU A 65 -14.38 2.05 8.53
CA GLU A 65 -15.80 1.91 8.17
C GLU A 65 -15.95 0.99 6.96
N ARG A 66 -15.15 1.25 5.92
CA ARG A 66 -15.13 0.44 4.71
C ARG A 66 -14.78 -1.03 4.99
N LEU A 67 -13.79 -1.28 5.86
CA LEU A 67 -13.43 -2.63 6.25
C LEU A 67 -14.56 -3.31 7.05
N ARG A 68 -15.23 -2.58 7.95
CA ARG A 68 -16.41 -3.09 8.68
C ARG A 68 -17.55 -3.47 7.74
N GLU A 69 -17.82 -2.65 6.73
CA GLU A 69 -18.81 -2.96 5.69
C GLU A 69 -18.47 -4.26 4.93
N LEU A 70 -17.18 -4.40 4.53
CA LEU A 70 -16.70 -5.56 3.79
C LEU A 70 -16.80 -6.86 4.61
N VAL A 71 -16.65 -6.76 5.92
CA VAL A 71 -16.66 -7.93 6.82
C VAL A 71 -18.04 -8.19 7.40
N HIS A 72 -18.96 -7.22 7.35
CA HIS A 72 -20.29 -7.32 8.00
C HIS A 72 -21.08 -8.58 7.59
N GLY A 73 -21.03 -8.95 6.29
CA GLY A 73 -21.69 -10.15 5.78
C GLY A 73 -21.07 -11.48 6.21
N SER A 74 -19.83 -11.45 6.75
CA SER A 74 -19.11 -12.67 7.13
C SER A 74 -19.63 -13.35 8.40
N GLY A 75 -20.43 -12.64 9.22
CA GLY A 75 -20.90 -13.09 10.53
C GLY A 75 -19.83 -13.15 11.62
N GLY A 76 -18.63 -12.62 11.34
CA GLY A 76 -17.52 -12.52 12.29
C GLY A 76 -17.46 -11.17 13.02
N GLU A 77 -16.68 -11.12 14.09
CA GLU A 77 -16.31 -9.88 14.78
C GLU A 77 -15.01 -9.33 14.20
N LEU A 78 -14.92 -8.00 14.05
CA LEU A 78 -13.75 -7.32 13.54
C LEU A 78 -13.04 -6.55 14.64
N GLU A 79 -11.78 -6.88 14.85
CA GLU A 79 -10.84 -6.10 15.65
C GLU A 79 -9.82 -5.39 14.76
N ILE A 80 -9.59 -4.10 15.00
CA ILE A 80 -8.58 -3.30 14.29
C ILE A 80 -7.26 -3.36 15.06
N ALA A 81 -6.35 -4.21 14.65
CA ALA A 81 -5.04 -4.38 15.29
C ALA A 81 -4.12 -3.18 15.01
N SER A 82 -4.17 -2.61 13.81
CA SER A 82 -3.38 -1.43 13.44
C SER A 82 -4.00 -0.72 12.23
N ASN A 83 -3.79 0.59 12.13
CA ASN A 83 -4.21 1.37 10.98
C ASN A 83 -3.16 2.44 10.66
N ALA A 84 -2.30 2.18 9.67
CA ALA A 84 -1.32 3.13 9.16
C ALA A 84 -1.96 4.04 8.09
N PRO A 85 -1.61 5.33 8.04
CA PRO A 85 -2.17 6.25 7.04
C PRO A 85 -1.78 5.86 5.62
N ALA A 86 -2.57 6.27 4.63
CA ALA A 86 -2.12 6.34 3.25
C ALA A 86 -1.28 7.60 3.03
N ALA A 87 -0.27 7.53 2.16
CA ALA A 87 0.47 8.70 1.75
C ALA A 87 -0.40 9.59 0.85
N ASP A 88 -0.26 10.92 0.98
CA ASP A 88 -0.89 11.86 0.08
C ASP A 88 -0.10 11.94 -1.25
N VAL A 89 -0.78 12.36 -2.33
CA VAL A 89 -0.19 12.62 -3.64
C VAL A 89 -0.22 14.12 -3.88
N ARG A 90 0.95 14.73 -4.14
CA ARG A 90 1.12 16.18 -4.35
C ARG A 90 2.00 16.44 -5.56
N LEU A 91 1.52 16.07 -6.75
CA LEU A 91 2.29 16.25 -7.99
C LEU A 91 2.52 17.72 -8.37
N GLU A 92 1.67 18.61 -7.87
CA GLU A 92 1.78 20.06 -8.10
C GLU A 92 2.81 20.76 -7.20
N ASP A 93 3.43 20.03 -6.25
CA ASP A 93 4.44 20.61 -5.36
C ASP A 93 5.67 21.04 -6.17
N PRO A 94 6.13 22.31 -6.05
CA PRO A 94 7.25 22.82 -6.85
C PRO A 94 8.55 22.06 -6.70
N LEU A 95 8.85 21.54 -5.48
CA LEU A 95 10.05 20.74 -5.25
C LEU A 95 9.96 19.39 -5.95
N LEU A 96 8.79 18.75 -5.93
CA LEU A 96 8.57 17.51 -6.65
C LEU A 96 8.63 17.73 -8.16
N ALA A 97 7.98 18.76 -8.67
CA ALA A 97 8.05 19.12 -10.09
C ALA A 97 9.50 19.34 -10.55
N ARG A 98 10.29 20.04 -9.73
CA ARG A 98 11.73 20.25 -10.00
C ARG A 98 12.53 18.95 -10.00
N LEU A 99 12.29 18.05 -9.05
CA LEU A 99 12.94 16.74 -8.99
C LEU A 99 12.63 15.90 -10.24
N ILE A 100 11.37 15.89 -10.66
CA ILE A 100 10.90 15.18 -11.86
C ILE A 100 11.60 15.74 -13.12
N GLU A 101 11.64 17.05 -13.25
CA GLU A 101 12.29 17.74 -14.38
C GLU A 101 13.79 17.41 -14.46
N VAL A 102 14.52 17.64 -13.34
CA VAL A 102 15.98 17.42 -13.28
C VAL A 102 16.36 16.00 -13.59
N GLY A 103 15.58 15.03 -13.12
CA GLY A 103 15.83 13.60 -13.34
C GLY A 103 15.18 13.03 -14.59
N SER A 104 14.32 13.80 -15.28
CA SER A 104 13.44 13.27 -16.33
C SER A 104 12.70 12.02 -15.85
N LEU A 105 12.12 12.08 -14.64
CA LEU A 105 11.60 10.93 -13.93
C LEU A 105 10.18 10.58 -14.38
N GLU A 106 9.92 9.29 -14.47
CA GLU A 106 8.57 8.77 -14.60
C GLU A 106 7.91 8.65 -13.23
N VAL A 107 6.72 9.23 -13.09
CA VAL A 107 5.92 9.13 -11.85
C VAL A 107 5.00 7.93 -11.96
N ARG A 108 5.04 7.09 -10.94
CA ARG A 108 4.21 5.87 -10.85
C ARG A 108 3.52 5.75 -9.49
N PRO A 109 2.32 5.18 -9.42
CA PRO A 109 1.66 4.92 -8.14
C PRO A 109 2.43 3.86 -7.34
N LYS A 110 2.66 4.13 -6.05
CA LYS A 110 3.23 3.15 -5.12
C LYS A 110 2.09 2.44 -4.38
N GLN A 111 1.80 1.19 -4.74
CA GLN A 111 0.74 0.39 -4.13
C GLN A 111 1.11 -0.15 -2.73
N ALA A 112 2.41 -0.35 -2.47
CA ALA A 112 2.87 -0.82 -1.17
C ALA A 112 2.99 0.34 -0.18
N TRP A 113 2.65 0.09 1.09
CA TRP A 113 2.89 1.05 2.16
C TRP A 113 4.40 1.30 2.35
N THR A 114 4.76 2.56 2.60
CA THR A 114 6.12 2.99 2.93
C THR A 114 6.08 4.08 3.99
N PRO A 115 7.20 4.37 4.69
CA PRO A 115 7.29 5.46 5.67
C PRO A 115 6.95 6.85 5.13
N VAL A 116 6.89 7.06 3.81
CA VAL A 116 6.38 8.29 3.18
C VAL A 116 5.03 8.70 3.75
N ALA A 117 4.16 7.74 4.06
CA ALA A 117 2.86 7.98 4.67
C ALA A 117 2.95 8.71 6.02
N GLN A 118 3.97 8.43 6.84
CA GLN A 118 4.18 9.07 8.13
C GLN A 118 4.64 10.54 8.00
N PHE A 119 5.42 10.85 6.97
CA PHE A 119 5.79 12.22 6.63
C PHE A 119 4.58 13.00 6.11
N SER A 120 3.83 12.38 5.22
CA SER A 120 2.61 12.94 4.65
C SER A 120 1.58 13.29 5.72
N GLU A 121 1.36 12.43 6.71
CA GLU A 121 0.47 12.66 7.86
C GLU A 121 0.88 13.92 8.68
N ARG A 122 2.16 14.26 8.69
CA ARG A 122 2.70 15.47 9.33
C ARG A 122 2.74 16.69 8.42
N GLY A 123 2.13 16.60 7.23
CA GLY A 123 2.11 17.67 6.25
C GLY A 123 3.42 17.87 5.49
N LEU A 124 4.40 16.98 5.66
CA LEU A 124 5.68 17.05 4.97
C LEU A 124 5.59 16.37 3.60
N LEU A 125 6.19 17.00 2.59
CA LEU A 125 6.37 16.36 1.29
C LEU A 125 7.41 15.24 1.43
N ALA A 126 7.04 14.05 0.98
CA ALA A 126 7.95 12.92 0.89
C ALA A 126 7.56 12.02 -0.28
N VAL A 127 8.55 11.44 -0.93
CA VAL A 127 8.35 10.55 -2.08
C VAL A 127 9.28 9.35 -1.98
N ASN A 128 8.92 8.28 -2.69
CA ASN A 128 9.83 7.18 -2.92
C ASN A 128 10.62 7.46 -4.20
N LEU A 129 11.92 7.59 -4.09
CA LEU A 129 12.83 7.67 -5.21
C LEU A 129 13.92 6.62 -5.02
N GLY A 130 14.25 5.90 -6.07
CA GLY A 130 15.33 4.93 -6.05
C GLY A 130 15.55 4.30 -7.41
N PRO A 131 16.75 3.74 -7.62
CA PRO A 131 17.09 3.00 -8.82
C PRO A 131 16.43 1.61 -8.83
N GLY A 132 16.37 1.00 -9.99
CA GLY A 132 15.91 -0.36 -10.18
C GLY A 132 14.40 -0.52 -10.35
N ALA A 133 14.03 -1.71 -10.75
CA ALA A 133 12.64 -2.06 -10.99
C ALA A 133 12.04 -2.79 -9.78
N THR A 134 10.90 -2.34 -9.29
CA THR A 134 10.19 -2.92 -8.13
C THR A 134 9.84 -4.40 -8.29
N ARG A 135 9.83 -4.92 -9.53
CA ARG A 135 9.61 -6.35 -9.80
C ARG A 135 10.68 -7.27 -9.21
N TYR A 136 11.87 -6.74 -8.92
CA TYR A 136 12.97 -7.50 -8.30
C TYR A 136 13.01 -7.38 -6.78
N ALA A 137 12.27 -6.44 -6.20
CA ALA A 137 12.28 -6.21 -4.76
C ALA A 137 11.78 -7.44 -3.98
N HIS A 138 12.46 -7.77 -2.89
CA HIS A 138 12.14 -8.88 -1.98
C HIS A 138 12.20 -10.28 -2.62
N LYS A 139 12.98 -10.45 -3.67
CA LYS A 139 13.21 -11.73 -4.35
C LYS A 139 14.63 -12.25 -4.12
N VAL A 140 14.81 -13.55 -4.33
CA VAL A 140 16.14 -14.19 -4.22
C VAL A 140 17.12 -13.64 -5.26
N ASP A 141 16.62 -13.23 -6.42
CA ASP A 141 17.34 -12.63 -7.53
C ASP A 141 17.25 -11.09 -7.54
N GLU A 142 17.06 -10.46 -6.36
CA GLU A 142 17.00 -9.00 -6.25
C GLU A 142 18.28 -8.37 -6.81
N GLN A 143 18.10 -7.44 -7.73
CA GLN A 143 19.19 -6.81 -8.47
C GLN A 143 18.84 -5.40 -8.92
N VAL A 144 19.87 -4.61 -9.17
CA VAL A 144 19.79 -3.27 -9.77
C VAL A 144 20.96 -3.09 -10.73
N GLU A 145 20.69 -2.43 -11.85
CA GLU A 145 21.76 -2.11 -12.81
C GLU A 145 22.62 -0.95 -12.26
N ILE A 146 23.95 -1.07 -12.42
CA ILE A 146 24.91 -0.04 -11.97
C ILE A 146 24.59 1.32 -12.61
N ALA A 147 24.27 1.33 -13.90
CA ALA A 147 23.89 2.56 -14.61
C ALA A 147 22.63 3.24 -14.01
N GLU A 148 21.71 2.50 -13.40
CA GLU A 148 20.56 3.08 -12.71
C GLU A 148 20.94 3.68 -11.35
N LEU A 149 21.90 3.08 -10.64
CA LEU A 149 22.49 3.67 -9.43
C LEU A 149 23.16 5.00 -9.74
N GLU A 150 23.99 5.04 -10.78
CA GLU A 150 24.69 6.26 -11.22
C GLU A 150 23.69 7.35 -11.64
N ARG A 151 22.67 7.04 -12.43
CA ARG A 151 21.62 7.99 -12.80
C ARG A 151 20.85 8.53 -11.60
N CYS A 152 20.55 7.68 -10.63
CA CYS A 152 19.86 8.09 -9.39
C CYS A 152 20.73 9.05 -8.59
N PHE A 153 22.02 8.74 -8.44
CA PHE A 153 22.98 9.62 -7.77
C PHE A 153 23.10 10.98 -8.47
N ASP A 154 23.29 10.99 -9.80
CA ASP A 154 23.40 12.23 -10.58
C ASP A 154 22.11 13.07 -10.51
N THR A 155 20.96 12.43 -10.50
CA THR A 155 19.67 13.11 -10.33
C THR A 155 19.59 13.80 -8.99
N LEU A 156 19.91 13.10 -7.89
CA LEU A 156 19.89 13.66 -6.55
C LEU A 156 20.92 14.78 -6.41
N LEU A 157 22.12 14.60 -6.92
CA LEU A 157 23.18 15.62 -6.87
C LEU A 157 22.72 16.90 -7.59
N ARG A 158 22.23 16.79 -8.83
CA ARG A 158 21.72 17.94 -9.58
C ARG A 158 20.53 18.60 -8.92
N PHE A 159 19.62 17.82 -8.36
CA PHE A 159 18.46 18.34 -7.63
C PHE A 159 18.90 19.19 -6.43
N VAL A 160 19.72 18.62 -5.54
CA VAL A 160 20.18 19.32 -4.33
C VAL A 160 21.01 20.56 -4.65
N THR A 161 21.85 20.53 -5.71
CA THR A 161 22.66 21.67 -6.12
C THR A 161 21.89 22.74 -6.88
N SER A 162 20.63 22.48 -7.25
CA SER A 162 19.74 23.42 -7.96
C SER A 162 18.70 24.10 -7.08
N LEU A 163 18.71 23.82 -5.77
CA LEU A 163 17.86 24.46 -4.76
C LEU A 163 18.44 25.79 -4.33
#